data_ea0a61eb65b664ea12be13bce0df92c4
#
_entry.id   ea0a61eb65b664ea12be13bce0df92c4
#
_cell.length_a   1.000
_cell.length_b   1.000
_cell.length_c   1.000
_cell.angle_alpha   90.00
_cell.angle_beta   90.00
_cell.angle_gamma   90.00
#
_symmetry.space_group_name_H-M   'P 1'
#
loop_
_entity.id
_entity.type
_entity.pdbx_description
1 polymer ?
#
loop_
_entity_poly.entity_id
_entity_poly.type
_entity_poly.pdbx_seq_one_letter_code
_entity_poly.pdbx_strand_id
1 'polypeptide(L)'
;MGRDIVKNLKFKKHAGKHFDPEKFAQLLDESYRNTKRADGEMTKKSFSPSTLGYGHGTCPRYWYMAFSGAMFIDDNDAVAVANMAQGTQAHERLQKLISTMPEWKAEEEEIVNEYPPIRGFIDLIMEYDAETVIGEIKTAKQEVWDQRQAEMKPTTNHLLQLLTYMKLKNAKEGFFLYENKNTQELIVIPVSMNEKNKAIIEEAFTWMCEVWDNFKEGDLPMRPAGASKSKMPCTYCPIKKECYAGLTGTVQIESYKVPKL
;
A
#
# COMPACT_ATOMS: atom_id res chain seq x y z
N MET A 1 11.94 8.55 17.09
CA MET A 1 12.50 7.23 17.43
C MET A 1 11.57 6.17 16.89
N GLY A 2 12.06 5.23 16.10
CA GLY A 2 11.28 4.10 15.62
C GLY A 2 10.97 3.10 16.75
N ARG A 3 10.01 2.22 16.51
CA ARG A 3 9.66 1.16 17.46
C ARG A 3 10.67 0.02 17.33
N ASP A 4 11.18 -0.45 18.45
CA ASP A 4 12.05 -1.62 18.50
C ASP A 4 11.20 -2.89 18.47
N ILE A 5 11.68 -3.91 17.76
CA ILE A 5 10.97 -5.19 17.66
C ILE A 5 11.03 -5.97 18.98
N VAL A 6 12.13 -5.81 19.71
CA VAL A 6 12.33 -6.39 21.03
C VAL A 6 12.00 -5.36 22.09
N LYS A 7 10.83 -5.47 22.73
CA LYS A 7 10.35 -4.49 23.74
C LYS A 7 10.56 -5.01 25.16
N ASN A 8 10.97 -4.09 26.07
CA ASN A 8 10.91 -4.28 27.52
C ASN A 8 11.51 -5.60 28.02
N LEU A 9 12.62 -6.01 27.43
CA LEU A 9 13.35 -7.18 27.93
C LEU A 9 13.95 -6.83 29.29
N LYS A 10 13.24 -7.19 30.36
CA LYS A 10 13.84 -7.25 31.70
C LYS A 10 14.64 -8.55 31.76
N PHE A 11 15.89 -8.49 31.34
CA PHE A 11 16.77 -9.63 31.51
C PHE A 11 17.04 -9.82 33.01
N LYS A 12 16.68 -10.98 33.56
CA LYS A 12 17.28 -11.43 34.82
C LYS A 12 18.77 -11.62 34.54
N LYS A 13 19.64 -11.18 35.47
CA LYS A 13 21.10 -11.40 35.35
C LYS A 13 21.32 -12.82 34.84
N HIS A 14 21.86 -12.94 33.64
CA HIS A 14 22.10 -14.23 33.02
C HIS A 14 23.38 -14.82 33.61
N ALA A 15 23.30 -16.05 34.13
CA ALA A 15 24.44 -16.73 34.71
C ALA A 15 25.40 -17.37 33.68
N GLY A 16 25.07 -17.26 32.37
CA GLY A 16 25.86 -17.80 31.26
C GLY A 16 27.05 -16.92 30.90
N LYS A 17 28.22 -17.51 30.66
CA LYS A 17 29.46 -16.79 30.33
C LYS A 17 29.56 -16.37 28.86
N HIS A 18 28.70 -16.89 27.95
CA HIS A 18 28.91 -16.77 26.49
C HIS A 18 27.76 -16.13 25.71
N PHE A 19 26.56 -16.00 26.28
CA PHE A 19 25.40 -15.41 25.62
C PHE A 19 24.99 -14.10 26.30
N ASP A 20 25.00 -13.03 25.53
CA ASP A 20 24.52 -11.70 25.93
C ASP A 20 23.16 -11.43 25.27
N PRO A 21 22.04 -11.54 26.00
CA PRO A 21 20.72 -11.36 25.47
C PRO A 21 20.42 -9.92 25.06
N GLU A 22 21.05 -8.90 25.67
CA GLU A 22 20.86 -7.51 25.29
C GLU A 22 21.52 -7.21 23.95
N LYS A 23 22.76 -7.69 23.78
CA LYS A 23 23.45 -7.58 22.49
C LYS A 23 22.73 -8.33 21.37
N PHE A 24 22.22 -9.54 21.67
CA PHE A 24 21.43 -10.29 20.70
C PHE A 24 20.16 -9.53 20.28
N ALA A 25 19.43 -8.94 21.23
CA ALA A 25 18.23 -8.16 20.95
C ALA A 25 18.53 -6.93 20.06
N GLN A 26 19.64 -6.22 20.34
CA GLN A 26 20.09 -5.10 19.52
C GLN A 26 20.42 -5.54 18.08
N LEU A 27 21.20 -6.61 17.93
CA LEU A 27 21.55 -7.16 16.62
C LEU A 27 20.33 -7.63 15.84
N LEU A 28 19.32 -8.20 16.50
CA LEU A 28 18.07 -8.60 15.86
C LEU A 28 17.29 -7.40 15.36
N ASP A 29 17.17 -6.33 16.16
CA ASP A 29 16.52 -5.09 15.74
C ASP A 29 17.24 -4.43 14.55
N GLU A 30 18.58 -4.38 14.61
CA GLU A 30 19.41 -3.89 13.48
C GLU A 30 19.23 -4.75 12.23
N SER A 31 19.16 -6.08 12.36
CA SER A 31 18.91 -6.98 11.24
C SER A 31 17.60 -6.68 10.54
N TYR A 32 16.50 -6.46 11.28
CA TYR A 32 15.23 -6.03 10.67
C TYR A 32 15.34 -4.66 9.97
N ARG A 33 16.04 -3.71 10.57
CA ARG A 33 16.25 -2.38 9.96
C ARG A 33 17.06 -2.47 8.66
N ASN A 34 18.00 -3.39 8.59
CA ASN A 34 18.85 -3.59 7.41
C ASN A 34 18.15 -4.31 6.26
N THR A 35 17.01 -4.97 6.49
CA THR A 35 16.19 -5.57 5.42
C THR A 35 15.26 -4.58 4.73
N LYS A 36 15.09 -3.36 5.27
CA LYS A 36 14.31 -2.32 4.62
C LYS A 36 14.97 -1.87 3.31
N ARG A 37 14.16 -1.22 2.46
CA ARG A 37 14.68 -0.63 1.23
C ARG A 37 15.75 0.41 1.53
N ALA A 38 16.84 0.39 0.78
CA ALA A 38 17.85 1.43 0.86
C ALA A 38 17.28 2.80 0.44
N ASP A 39 17.69 3.86 1.15
CA ASP A 39 17.43 5.23 0.71
C ASP A 39 18.13 5.49 -0.62
N GLY A 40 17.51 6.24 -1.51
CA GLY A 40 18.12 6.58 -2.78
C GLY A 40 17.19 7.32 -3.74
N GLU A 41 17.78 7.85 -4.79
CA GLU A 41 17.04 8.43 -5.90
C GLU A 41 16.26 7.35 -6.65
N MET A 42 14.99 7.65 -6.93
CA MET A 42 14.13 6.76 -7.67
C MET A 42 13.16 7.56 -8.54
N THR A 43 13.03 7.10 -9.78
CA THR A 43 12.05 7.62 -10.73
C THR A 43 10.94 6.61 -10.92
N LYS A 44 9.72 6.95 -10.51
CA LYS A 44 8.52 6.17 -10.86
C LYS A 44 8.14 6.46 -12.31
N LYS A 45 7.62 5.45 -12.99
CA LYS A 45 7.11 5.57 -14.36
C LYS A 45 5.59 5.45 -14.44
N SER A 46 4.94 5.12 -13.34
CA SER A 46 3.51 4.82 -13.28
C SER A 46 2.95 5.04 -11.88
N PHE A 47 1.65 5.23 -11.80
CA PHE A 47 0.90 5.12 -10.55
C PHE A 47 0.89 3.66 -10.07
N SER A 48 0.97 3.48 -8.76
CA SER A 48 0.85 2.16 -8.12
C SER A 48 -0.50 2.07 -7.43
N PRO A 49 -1.40 1.15 -7.80
CA PRO A 49 -2.73 1.03 -7.19
C PRO A 49 -2.72 0.88 -5.67
N SER A 50 -1.76 0.15 -5.12
CA SER A 50 -1.57 -0.01 -3.67
C SER A 50 -1.20 1.27 -2.92
N THR A 51 -0.68 2.28 -3.63
CA THR A 51 -0.32 3.59 -3.05
C THR A 51 -1.46 4.61 -3.22
N LEU A 52 -2.26 4.46 -4.27
CA LEU A 52 -3.29 5.39 -4.68
C LEU A 52 -4.25 5.71 -3.53
N GLY A 53 -4.87 5.99 -2.90
CA GLY A 53 -5.75 6.28 -1.77
C GLY A 53 -5.06 6.21 -0.41
N TYR A 54 -3.76 5.92 -0.35
CA TYR A 54 -3.04 5.82 0.90
C TYR A 54 -2.15 7.04 1.15
N GLY A 55 -2.51 7.85 2.15
CA GLY A 55 -1.68 8.95 2.63
C GLY A 55 -1.06 9.81 1.52
N HIS A 56 0.23 9.68 1.31
CA HIS A 56 0.96 10.45 0.29
C HIS A 56 0.51 10.14 -1.14
N GLY A 57 -0.08 8.98 -1.41
CA GLY A 57 -0.63 8.63 -2.72
C GLY A 57 -1.82 9.48 -3.15
N THR A 58 -2.43 10.24 -2.23
CA THR A 58 -3.46 11.23 -2.57
C THR A 58 -2.90 12.58 -3.00
N CYS A 59 -1.59 12.79 -2.90
CA CYS A 59 -0.95 14.07 -3.12
C CYS A 59 -0.41 14.18 -4.55
N PRO A 60 -0.88 15.14 -5.38
CA PRO A 60 -0.41 15.30 -6.76
C PRO A 60 1.08 15.64 -6.81
N ARG A 61 1.57 16.45 -5.87
CA ARG A 61 2.97 16.80 -5.76
C ARG A 61 3.88 15.60 -5.48
N TYR A 62 3.40 14.61 -4.69
CA TYR A 62 4.15 13.36 -4.48
C TYR A 62 4.38 12.64 -5.81
N TRP A 63 3.33 12.49 -6.62
CA TRP A 63 3.44 11.80 -7.90
C TRP A 63 4.32 12.55 -8.88
N TYR A 64 4.15 13.87 -9.02
CA TYR A 64 5.01 14.71 -9.86
C TYR A 64 6.49 14.51 -9.50
N MET A 65 6.86 14.68 -8.23
CA MET A 65 8.25 14.51 -7.79
C MET A 65 8.76 13.09 -7.96
N ALA A 66 7.91 12.10 -7.70
CA ALA A 66 8.25 10.69 -7.91
C ALA A 66 8.50 10.35 -9.38
N PHE A 67 7.76 10.97 -10.30
CA PHE A 67 7.98 10.82 -11.74
C PHE A 67 9.21 11.60 -12.22
N SER A 68 9.52 12.73 -11.62
CA SER A 68 10.72 13.54 -11.95
C SER A 68 12.03 12.93 -11.45
N GLY A 69 11.97 11.92 -10.59
CA GLY A 69 13.11 11.40 -9.85
C GLY A 69 13.30 12.15 -8.54
N ALA A 70 13.10 11.49 -7.42
CA ALA A 70 13.20 12.06 -6.10
C ALA A 70 13.97 11.15 -5.14
N MET A 71 14.52 11.74 -4.08
CA MET A 71 15.15 11.01 -3.00
C MET A 71 14.10 10.35 -2.11
N PHE A 72 13.97 9.05 -2.20
CA PHE A 72 13.10 8.23 -1.35
C PHE A 72 13.84 7.81 -0.09
N ILE A 73 13.23 8.08 1.05
CA ILE A 73 13.74 7.70 2.36
C ILE A 73 12.77 6.71 3.00
N ASP A 74 13.28 5.54 3.36
CA ASP A 74 12.52 4.53 4.08
C ASP A 74 12.66 4.73 5.59
N ASP A 75 11.73 5.47 6.18
CA ASP A 75 11.66 5.74 7.64
C ASP A 75 10.99 4.59 8.43
N ASN A 76 10.75 3.41 7.83
CA ASN A 76 10.14 2.29 8.53
C ASN A 76 11.01 1.80 9.69
N ASP A 77 10.38 1.60 10.84
CA ASP A 77 11.03 0.97 11.98
C ASP A 77 11.02 -0.57 11.88
N ALA A 78 11.76 -1.25 12.74
CA ALA A 78 11.85 -2.72 12.72
C ALA A 78 10.49 -3.42 12.84
N VAL A 79 9.55 -2.85 13.60
CA VAL A 79 8.18 -3.39 13.72
C VAL A 79 7.40 -3.24 12.43
N ALA A 80 7.55 -2.13 11.71
CA ALA A 80 6.92 -1.95 10.41
C ALA A 80 7.47 -2.93 9.38
N VAL A 81 8.79 -3.10 9.33
CA VAL A 81 9.46 -4.08 8.46
C VAL A 81 8.99 -5.51 8.75
N ALA A 82 8.93 -5.91 10.02
CA ALA A 82 8.43 -7.23 10.42
C ALA A 82 6.96 -7.44 10.03
N ASN A 83 6.11 -6.40 10.17
CA ASN A 83 4.71 -6.47 9.75
C ASN A 83 4.55 -6.61 8.22
N MET A 84 5.41 -5.97 7.42
CA MET A 84 5.42 -6.13 5.97
C MET A 84 5.85 -7.56 5.58
N ALA A 85 6.93 -8.08 6.17
CA ALA A 85 7.40 -9.45 5.94
C ALA A 85 6.31 -10.49 6.29
N GLN A 86 5.60 -10.31 7.41
CA GLN A 86 4.47 -11.16 7.76
C GLN A 86 3.34 -11.09 6.71
N GLY A 87 3.07 -9.90 6.15
CA GLY A 87 2.10 -9.74 5.07
C GLY A 87 2.50 -10.54 3.83
N THR A 88 3.75 -10.42 3.38
CA THR A 88 4.28 -11.18 2.22
C THR A 88 4.15 -12.68 2.42
N GLN A 89 4.56 -13.20 3.58
CA GLN A 89 4.43 -14.63 3.90
C GLN A 89 2.97 -15.12 3.90
N ALA A 90 2.04 -14.29 4.34
CA ALA A 90 0.62 -14.61 4.29
C ALA A 90 0.11 -14.70 2.84
N HIS A 91 0.50 -13.75 1.97
CA HIS A 91 0.19 -13.81 0.54
C HIS A 91 0.71 -15.10 -0.10
N GLU A 92 2.00 -15.39 0.01
CA GLU A 92 2.62 -16.60 -0.55
C GLU A 92 1.91 -17.88 -0.10
N ARG A 93 1.57 -17.98 1.19
CA ARG A 93 0.88 -19.14 1.74
C ARG A 93 -0.55 -19.28 1.25
N LEU A 94 -1.31 -18.17 1.21
CA LEU A 94 -2.71 -18.19 0.77
C LEU A 94 -2.80 -18.40 -0.75
N GLN A 95 -1.96 -17.76 -1.54
CA GLN A 95 -1.88 -17.96 -2.99
C GLN A 95 -1.58 -19.42 -3.33
N LYS A 96 -0.57 -20.01 -2.68
CA LYS A 96 -0.27 -21.45 -2.85
C LYS A 96 -1.43 -22.36 -2.50
N LEU A 97 -2.24 -22.02 -1.48
CA LEU A 97 -3.43 -22.80 -1.13
C LEU A 97 -4.52 -22.62 -2.19
N ILE A 98 -4.79 -21.39 -2.59
CA ILE A 98 -5.85 -21.04 -3.56
C ILE A 98 -5.52 -21.57 -4.94
N SER A 99 -4.24 -21.65 -5.33
CA SER A 99 -3.84 -22.20 -6.63
C SER A 99 -4.21 -23.68 -6.83
N THR A 100 -4.62 -24.37 -5.77
CA THR A 100 -5.16 -25.74 -5.87
C THR A 100 -6.66 -25.79 -6.15
N MET A 101 -7.37 -24.67 -6.17
CA MET A 101 -8.80 -24.60 -6.43
C MET A 101 -9.10 -24.65 -7.93
N PRO A 102 -10.18 -25.29 -8.37
CA PRO A 102 -10.51 -25.43 -9.79
C PRO A 102 -10.80 -24.07 -10.47
N GLU A 103 -11.27 -23.08 -9.72
CA GLU A 103 -11.57 -21.74 -10.22
C GLU A 103 -10.34 -20.83 -10.34
N TRP A 104 -9.18 -21.24 -9.85
CA TRP A 104 -7.96 -20.46 -9.91
C TRP A 104 -7.44 -20.32 -11.37
N LYS A 105 -6.99 -19.11 -11.73
CA LYS A 105 -6.42 -18.83 -13.06
C LYS A 105 -4.99 -18.29 -12.98
N ALA A 106 -4.75 -17.32 -12.11
CA ALA A 106 -3.43 -16.70 -11.96
C ALA A 106 -3.25 -16.02 -10.59
N GLU A 107 -2.01 -15.80 -10.24
CA GLU A 107 -1.58 -15.01 -9.09
C GLU A 107 -0.41 -14.11 -9.50
N GLU A 108 -0.22 -12.98 -8.79
CA GLU A 108 0.83 -11.99 -9.04
C GLU A 108 0.89 -11.56 -10.52
N GLU A 109 -0.27 -11.50 -11.18
CA GLU A 109 -0.32 -11.10 -12.58
C GLU A 109 -0.06 -9.60 -12.72
N GLU A 110 0.96 -9.25 -13.50
CA GLU A 110 1.27 -7.87 -13.80
C GLU A 110 0.18 -7.24 -14.67
N ILE A 111 -0.28 -6.08 -14.27
CA ILE A 111 -1.18 -5.25 -15.07
C ILE A 111 -0.56 -3.90 -15.35
N VAL A 112 -0.66 -3.47 -16.60
CA VAL A 112 -0.13 -2.20 -17.09
C VAL A 112 -1.23 -1.44 -17.85
N ASN A 113 -1.31 -0.14 -17.62
CA ASN A 113 -2.13 0.79 -18.39
C ASN A 113 -1.25 1.94 -18.88
N GLU A 114 -1.44 2.37 -20.13
CA GLU A 114 -0.60 3.42 -20.72
C GLU A 114 -1.04 4.83 -20.31
N TYR A 115 -2.35 5.06 -20.21
CA TYR A 115 -2.89 6.38 -19.86
C TYR A 115 -4.18 6.29 -19.02
N PRO A 116 -4.15 6.82 -17.78
CA PRO A 116 -2.95 7.25 -17.06
C PRO A 116 -2.00 6.06 -16.88
N PRO A 117 -0.67 6.28 -16.78
CA PRO A 117 0.27 5.18 -16.65
C PRO A 117 0.10 4.49 -15.28
N ILE A 118 -0.38 3.26 -15.28
CA ILE A 118 -0.58 2.46 -14.08
C ILE A 118 0.20 1.16 -14.22
N ARG A 119 0.83 0.72 -13.14
CA ARG A 119 1.46 -0.60 -13.04
C ARG A 119 1.21 -1.19 -11.67
N GLY A 120 0.80 -2.44 -11.63
CA GLY A 120 0.56 -3.18 -10.40
C GLY A 120 0.56 -4.68 -10.64
N PHE A 121 0.37 -5.41 -9.56
CA PHE A 121 0.26 -6.87 -9.57
C PHE A 121 -1.05 -7.25 -8.89
N ILE A 122 -1.79 -8.14 -9.53
CA ILE A 122 -3.07 -8.64 -9.03
C ILE A 122 -2.78 -9.88 -8.20
N ASP A 123 -3.18 -9.88 -6.93
CA ASP A 123 -2.89 -10.98 -6.02
C ASP A 123 -3.51 -12.30 -6.50
N LEU A 124 -4.77 -12.27 -6.98
CA LEU A 124 -5.51 -13.46 -7.41
C LEU A 124 -6.43 -13.14 -8.59
N ILE A 125 -6.45 -14.01 -9.58
CA ILE A 125 -7.45 -14.06 -10.64
C ILE A 125 -8.15 -15.40 -10.56
N MET A 126 -9.48 -15.35 -10.36
CA MET A 126 -10.36 -16.51 -10.33
C MET A 126 -11.31 -16.48 -11.51
N GLU A 127 -11.91 -17.62 -11.87
CA GLU A 127 -12.95 -17.70 -12.88
C GLU A 127 -14.15 -18.50 -12.36
N TYR A 128 -15.31 -17.88 -12.38
CA TYR A 128 -16.59 -18.49 -12.02
C TYR A 128 -17.56 -18.30 -13.19
N ASP A 129 -18.15 -19.37 -13.69
CA ASP A 129 -19.10 -19.33 -14.83
C ASP A 129 -18.57 -18.54 -16.05
N ALA A 130 -17.28 -18.69 -16.37
CA ALA A 130 -16.55 -17.97 -17.41
C ALA A 130 -16.41 -16.44 -17.20
N GLU A 131 -16.75 -15.94 -16.02
CA GLU A 131 -16.52 -14.53 -15.63
C GLU A 131 -15.25 -14.42 -14.77
N THR A 132 -14.44 -13.40 -15.06
CA THR A 132 -13.23 -13.11 -14.30
C THR A 132 -13.59 -12.42 -12.99
N VAL A 133 -13.05 -12.92 -11.89
CA VAL A 133 -13.20 -12.36 -10.54
C VAL A 133 -11.82 -12.02 -9.99
N ILE A 134 -11.63 -10.78 -9.55
CA ILE A 134 -10.35 -10.26 -9.03
C ILE A 134 -10.31 -10.38 -7.52
N GLY A 135 -9.30 -11.05 -6.99
CA GLY A 135 -9.08 -11.16 -5.55
C GLY A 135 -7.89 -10.33 -5.05
N GLU A 136 -8.03 -9.74 -3.90
CA GLU A 136 -6.98 -8.98 -3.20
C GLU A 136 -6.83 -9.52 -1.79
N ILE A 137 -5.61 -9.93 -1.43
CA ILE A 137 -5.28 -10.48 -0.10
C ILE A 137 -4.83 -9.34 0.81
N LYS A 138 -5.34 -9.29 2.02
CA LYS A 138 -4.92 -8.33 3.04
C LYS A 138 -4.79 -8.99 4.41
N THR A 139 -3.78 -8.61 5.15
CA THR A 139 -3.64 -9.01 6.55
C THR A 139 -4.03 -7.86 7.47
N ALA A 140 -4.74 -8.16 8.55
CA ALA A 140 -5.25 -7.18 9.51
C ALA A 140 -4.87 -7.55 10.94
N LYS A 141 -4.58 -6.53 11.76
CA LYS A 141 -4.50 -6.70 13.23
C LYS A 141 -5.90 -6.89 13.80
N GLN A 142 -6.00 -7.42 15.02
CA GLN A 142 -7.26 -7.77 15.66
C GLN A 142 -8.31 -6.63 15.58
N GLU A 143 -7.94 -5.39 15.94
CA GLU A 143 -8.92 -4.30 16.00
C GLU A 143 -9.46 -3.95 14.59
N VAL A 144 -8.60 -4.02 13.56
CA VAL A 144 -9.00 -3.79 12.17
C VAL A 144 -9.81 -4.97 11.64
N TRP A 145 -9.45 -6.18 12.03
CA TRP A 145 -10.18 -7.40 11.71
C TRP A 145 -11.62 -7.34 12.25
N ASP A 146 -11.78 -7.05 13.54
CA ASP A 146 -13.08 -6.97 14.18
C ASP A 146 -13.99 -5.96 13.47
N GLN A 147 -13.43 -4.82 13.07
CA GLN A 147 -14.16 -3.83 12.30
C GLN A 147 -14.55 -4.36 10.89
N ARG A 148 -13.62 -5.01 10.18
CA ARG A 148 -13.91 -5.60 8.86
C ARG A 148 -14.98 -6.68 8.94
N GLN A 149 -14.91 -7.53 9.98
CA GLN A 149 -15.90 -8.57 10.25
C GLN A 149 -17.29 -7.99 10.56
N ALA A 150 -17.35 -6.96 11.38
CA ALA A 150 -18.61 -6.33 11.76
C ALA A 150 -19.27 -5.55 10.60
N GLU A 151 -18.48 -4.81 9.81
CA GLU A 151 -18.98 -3.95 8.76
C GLU A 151 -19.12 -4.66 7.40
N MET A 152 -18.42 -5.78 7.20
CA MET A 152 -18.28 -6.46 5.91
C MET A 152 -17.90 -5.49 4.78
N LYS A 153 -16.98 -4.56 5.08
CA LYS A 153 -16.49 -3.55 4.15
C LYS A 153 -14.96 -3.46 4.18
N PRO A 154 -14.31 -3.27 3.02
CA PRO A 154 -12.87 -2.99 2.98
C PRO A 154 -12.57 -1.59 3.52
N THR A 155 -11.29 -1.26 3.71
CA THR A 155 -10.87 0.14 3.82
C THR A 155 -10.92 0.80 2.45
N THR A 156 -11.14 2.11 2.39
CA THR A 156 -11.31 2.81 1.11
C THR A 156 -10.08 2.76 0.21
N ASN A 157 -8.87 2.84 0.81
CA ASN A 157 -7.63 2.71 0.04
C ASN A 157 -7.47 1.30 -0.57
N HIS A 158 -7.86 0.25 0.14
CA HIS A 158 -7.89 -1.11 -0.43
C HIS A 158 -8.92 -1.20 -1.55
N LEU A 159 -10.13 -0.63 -1.35
CA LEU A 159 -11.16 -0.62 -2.39
C LEU A 159 -10.67 0.02 -3.69
N LEU A 160 -9.99 1.18 -3.61
CA LEU A 160 -9.41 1.84 -4.79
C LEU A 160 -8.41 0.94 -5.53
N GLN A 161 -7.59 0.20 -4.81
CA GLN A 161 -6.65 -0.75 -5.40
C GLN A 161 -7.41 -1.84 -6.18
N LEU A 162 -8.37 -2.50 -5.54
CA LEU A 162 -9.15 -3.56 -6.18
C LEU A 162 -9.97 -3.04 -7.36
N LEU A 163 -10.66 -1.91 -7.22
CA LEU A 163 -11.42 -1.29 -8.30
C LEU A 163 -10.55 -0.91 -9.51
N THR A 164 -9.29 -0.49 -9.27
CA THR A 164 -8.34 -0.24 -10.35
C THR A 164 -8.10 -1.52 -11.16
N TYR A 165 -7.84 -2.62 -10.48
CA TYR A 165 -7.62 -3.90 -11.14
C TYR A 165 -8.88 -4.41 -11.85
N MET A 166 -10.04 -4.34 -11.18
CA MET A 166 -11.32 -4.72 -11.79
C MET A 166 -11.63 -3.91 -13.05
N LYS A 167 -11.39 -2.57 -13.03
CA LYS A 167 -11.58 -1.71 -14.21
C LYS A 167 -10.66 -2.13 -15.35
N LEU A 168 -9.37 -2.31 -15.08
CA LEU A 168 -8.38 -2.64 -16.11
C LEU A 168 -8.57 -4.04 -16.70
N LYS A 169 -9.12 -4.98 -15.92
CA LYS A 169 -9.49 -6.34 -16.37
C LYS A 169 -10.93 -6.43 -16.90
N ASN A 170 -11.69 -5.35 -16.89
CA ASN A 170 -13.12 -5.35 -17.20
C ASN A 170 -13.92 -6.38 -16.39
N ALA A 171 -13.49 -6.61 -15.13
CA ALA A 171 -14.14 -7.53 -14.21
C ALA A 171 -15.33 -6.87 -13.52
N LYS A 172 -16.47 -7.56 -13.45
CA LYS A 172 -17.69 -7.08 -12.80
C LYS A 172 -17.67 -7.33 -11.29
N GLU A 173 -16.92 -8.33 -10.87
CA GLU A 173 -16.85 -8.81 -9.50
C GLU A 173 -15.40 -8.94 -9.03
N GLY A 174 -15.21 -8.78 -7.74
CA GLY A 174 -13.97 -9.00 -7.04
C GLY A 174 -14.22 -9.29 -5.58
N PHE A 175 -13.18 -9.58 -4.84
CA PHE A 175 -13.27 -9.82 -3.40
C PHE A 175 -11.99 -9.43 -2.68
N PHE A 176 -12.13 -9.16 -1.39
CA PHE A 176 -11.01 -9.14 -0.46
C PHE A 176 -10.99 -10.43 0.34
N LEU A 177 -9.80 -10.99 0.47
CA LEU A 177 -9.51 -12.04 1.44
C LEU A 177 -8.70 -11.41 2.58
N TYR A 178 -9.35 -11.10 3.71
CA TYR A 178 -8.64 -10.61 4.88
C TYR A 178 -8.25 -11.76 5.81
N GLU A 179 -6.99 -11.74 6.24
CA GLU A 179 -6.50 -12.63 7.29
C GLU A 179 -6.23 -11.86 8.58
N ASN A 180 -6.72 -12.40 9.68
CA ASN A 180 -6.37 -11.94 11.02
C ASN A 180 -4.93 -12.35 11.38
N LYS A 181 -4.05 -11.37 11.59
CA LYS A 181 -2.65 -11.64 11.97
C LYS A 181 -2.46 -12.39 13.28
N ASN A 182 -3.45 -12.37 14.16
CA ASN A 182 -3.39 -12.97 15.48
C ASN A 182 -3.90 -14.42 15.49
N THR A 183 -4.99 -14.71 14.77
CA THR A 183 -5.69 -15.99 14.81
C THR A 183 -5.59 -16.77 13.50
N GLN A 184 -5.18 -16.11 12.39
CA GLN A 184 -5.18 -16.64 11.02
C GLN A 184 -6.57 -16.96 10.47
N GLU A 185 -7.63 -16.50 11.13
CA GLU A 185 -8.99 -16.56 10.60
C GLU A 185 -9.13 -15.74 9.33
N LEU A 186 -9.98 -16.17 8.43
CA LEU A 186 -10.20 -15.57 7.12
C LEU A 186 -11.63 -15.04 7.00
N ILE A 187 -11.79 -13.85 6.41
CA ILE A 187 -13.08 -13.36 5.93
C ILE A 187 -12.98 -12.98 4.46
N VAL A 188 -14.04 -13.28 3.72
CA VAL A 188 -14.18 -12.88 2.30
C VAL A 188 -15.19 -11.75 2.22
N ILE A 189 -14.78 -10.61 1.66
CA ILE A 189 -15.66 -9.45 1.46
C ILE A 189 -15.85 -9.26 -0.05
N PRO A 190 -17.03 -9.58 -0.61
CA PRO A 190 -17.30 -9.42 -2.02
C PRO A 190 -17.41 -7.95 -2.41
N VAL A 191 -16.99 -7.62 -3.63
CA VAL A 191 -17.08 -6.29 -4.23
C VAL A 191 -17.64 -6.43 -5.63
N SER A 192 -18.66 -5.63 -5.97
CA SER A 192 -19.19 -5.54 -7.32
C SER A 192 -18.86 -4.21 -7.98
N MET A 193 -18.70 -4.18 -9.30
CA MET A 193 -18.53 -2.97 -10.09
C MET A 193 -19.90 -2.29 -10.32
N ASN A 194 -20.59 -1.95 -9.22
CA ASN A 194 -21.84 -1.20 -9.25
C ASN A 194 -21.63 0.28 -9.61
N GLU A 195 -22.71 1.03 -9.81
CA GLU A 195 -22.64 2.44 -10.26
C GLU A 195 -21.85 3.33 -9.28
N LYS A 196 -21.95 3.08 -7.94
CA LYS A 196 -21.14 3.80 -6.96
C LYS A 196 -19.65 3.53 -7.14
N ASN A 197 -19.27 2.26 -7.28
CA ASN A 197 -17.87 1.85 -7.43
C ASN A 197 -17.31 2.28 -8.79
N LYS A 198 -18.13 2.27 -9.86
CA LYS A 198 -17.75 2.86 -11.16
C LYS A 198 -17.45 4.34 -11.02
N ALA A 199 -18.32 5.11 -10.37
CA ALA A 199 -18.09 6.53 -10.17
C ALA A 199 -16.81 6.81 -9.40
N ILE A 200 -16.54 6.05 -8.33
CA ILE A 200 -15.32 6.16 -7.53
C ILE A 200 -14.07 5.94 -8.38
N ILE A 201 -14.05 4.90 -9.18
CA ILE A 201 -12.85 4.58 -9.96
C ILE A 201 -12.67 5.51 -11.18
N GLU A 202 -13.76 5.98 -11.79
CA GLU A 202 -13.68 6.98 -12.85
C GLU A 202 -13.13 8.32 -12.34
N GLU A 203 -13.55 8.77 -11.16
CA GLU A 203 -13.00 9.97 -10.52
C GLU A 203 -11.49 9.79 -10.24
N ALA A 204 -11.06 8.63 -9.74
CA ALA A 204 -9.66 8.34 -9.50
C ALA A 204 -8.83 8.36 -10.80
N PHE A 205 -9.36 7.78 -11.88
CA PHE A 205 -8.68 7.79 -13.18
C PHE A 205 -8.59 9.21 -13.75
N THR A 206 -9.67 10.00 -13.67
CA THR A 206 -9.67 11.39 -14.09
C THR A 206 -8.60 12.20 -13.36
N TRP A 207 -8.51 12.04 -12.03
CA TRP A 207 -7.50 12.69 -11.23
C TRP A 207 -6.07 12.23 -11.60
N MET A 208 -5.85 10.94 -11.84
CA MET A 208 -4.55 10.44 -12.28
C MET A 208 -4.15 11.00 -13.65
N CYS A 209 -5.09 11.15 -14.58
CA CYS A 209 -4.84 11.81 -15.88
C CYS A 209 -4.42 13.26 -15.67
N GLU A 210 -5.15 14.03 -14.87
CA GLU A 210 -4.80 15.43 -14.55
C GLU A 210 -3.38 15.55 -13.97
N VAL A 211 -3.04 14.70 -13.01
CA VAL A 211 -1.69 14.68 -12.39
C VAL A 211 -0.61 14.30 -13.40
N TRP A 212 -0.89 13.34 -14.28
CA TRP A 212 0.07 12.90 -15.28
C TRP A 212 0.30 13.94 -16.37
N ASP A 213 -0.77 14.57 -16.89
CA ASP A 213 -0.68 15.60 -17.91
C ASP A 213 0.08 16.81 -17.38
N ASN A 214 -0.22 17.23 -16.16
CA ASN A 214 0.51 18.30 -15.49
C ASN A 214 2.00 17.98 -15.30
N PHE A 215 2.35 16.71 -15.00
CA PHE A 215 3.74 16.27 -14.97
C PHE A 215 4.40 16.41 -16.35
N LYS A 216 3.68 16.07 -17.43
CA LYS A 216 4.20 16.20 -18.81
C LYS A 216 4.43 17.65 -19.24
N GLU A 217 3.64 18.56 -18.73
CA GLU A 217 3.76 20.01 -18.94
C GLU A 217 4.94 20.62 -18.15
N GLY A 218 5.41 19.91 -17.12
CA GLY A 218 6.53 20.36 -16.29
C GLY A 218 6.15 21.26 -15.12
N ASP A 219 4.87 21.38 -14.81
CA ASP A 219 4.35 22.26 -13.76
C ASP A 219 4.31 21.54 -12.39
N LEU A 220 5.14 21.98 -11.46
CA LEU A 220 5.23 21.39 -10.12
C LEU A 220 4.00 21.76 -9.27
N PRO A 221 3.17 20.80 -8.84
CA PRO A 221 2.03 21.08 -7.98
C PRO A 221 2.44 21.72 -6.63
N MET A 222 1.64 22.66 -6.15
CA MET A 222 1.78 23.22 -4.81
C MET A 222 1.58 22.13 -3.76
N ARG A 223 2.15 22.33 -2.56
CA ARG A 223 1.82 21.46 -1.42
C ARG A 223 0.34 21.63 -1.08
N PRO A 224 -0.34 20.54 -0.68
CA PRO A 224 -1.74 20.65 -0.25
C PRO A 224 -1.91 21.71 0.84
N ALA A 225 -3.02 22.43 0.82
CA ALA A 225 -3.31 23.46 1.81
C ALA A 225 -3.25 22.90 3.24
N GLY A 226 -2.57 23.60 4.15
CA GLY A 226 -2.37 23.15 5.53
C GLY A 226 -1.43 21.96 5.70
N ALA A 227 -0.72 21.54 4.64
CA ALA A 227 0.24 20.45 4.73
C ALA A 227 1.36 20.75 5.72
N SER A 228 1.70 19.77 6.56
CA SER A 228 2.85 19.83 7.45
C SER A 228 3.53 18.45 7.53
N LYS A 229 4.83 18.46 7.87
CA LYS A 229 5.62 17.22 7.97
C LYS A 229 5.05 16.17 8.93
N SER A 230 4.25 16.60 9.90
CA SER A 230 3.65 15.76 10.96
C SER A 230 2.19 15.39 10.73
N LYS A 231 1.56 15.86 9.65
CA LYS A 231 0.17 15.58 9.31
C LYS A 231 0.06 14.83 7.98
N MET A 232 -1.00 14.06 7.82
CA MET A 232 -1.32 13.46 6.52
C MET A 232 -1.57 14.57 5.47
N PRO A 233 -1.17 14.37 4.22
CA PRO A 233 -0.55 13.17 3.64
C PRO A 233 0.96 13.05 3.85
N CYS A 234 1.62 14.01 4.53
CA CYS A 234 3.09 14.10 4.57
C CYS A 234 3.76 13.23 5.65
N THR A 235 3.05 12.79 6.70
CA THR A 235 3.64 12.09 7.85
C THR A 235 4.53 10.92 7.43
N TYR A 236 4.03 10.05 6.56
CA TYR A 236 4.74 8.86 6.07
C TYR A 236 5.17 8.98 4.60
N CYS A 237 5.27 10.21 4.09
CA CYS A 237 5.68 10.44 2.72
C CYS A 237 7.19 10.18 2.57
N PRO A 238 7.62 9.25 1.70
CA PRO A 238 9.03 8.90 1.56
C PRO A 238 9.88 10.01 0.95
N ILE A 239 9.29 10.95 0.21
CA ILE A 239 9.99 12.10 -0.39
C ILE A 239 9.82 13.41 0.42
N LYS A 240 9.27 13.31 1.63
CA LYS A 240 8.97 14.45 2.51
C LYS A 240 10.17 15.39 2.72
N LYS A 241 11.36 14.83 2.91
CA LYS A 241 12.58 15.61 3.15
C LYS A 241 12.89 16.54 1.97
N GLU A 242 12.91 15.99 0.77
CA GLU A 242 13.18 16.75 -0.45
C GLU A 242 12.03 17.72 -0.78
N CYS A 243 10.78 17.27 -0.67
CA CYS A 243 9.59 18.09 -0.90
C CYS A 243 9.60 19.40 -0.07
N TYR A 244 10.17 19.38 1.13
CA TYR A 244 10.28 20.55 2.03
C TYR A 244 11.62 21.28 1.92
N ALA A 245 12.54 20.88 1.05
CA ALA A 245 13.85 21.51 0.90
C ALA A 245 13.83 22.80 0.05
N GLY A 246 12.70 23.43 -0.16
CA GLY A 246 12.63 24.78 -0.74
C GLY A 246 11.92 24.90 -2.10
N LEU A 247 11.53 23.80 -2.73
CA LEU A 247 10.80 23.87 -3.99
C LEU A 247 9.39 24.48 -3.81
N THR A 248 9.10 25.56 -4.53
CA THR A 248 7.76 26.18 -4.59
C THR A 248 7.00 25.61 -5.77
N GLY A 249 5.77 25.16 -5.55
CA GLY A 249 4.89 24.74 -6.66
C GLY A 249 4.40 25.93 -7.48
N THR A 250 4.06 25.67 -8.74
CA THR A 250 3.60 26.66 -9.71
C THR A 250 2.11 26.51 -10.03
N VAL A 251 1.54 25.34 -9.82
CA VAL A 251 0.14 25.02 -10.16
C VAL A 251 -0.59 24.44 -8.95
N GLN A 252 -1.89 24.73 -8.87
CA GLN A 252 -2.76 24.16 -7.85
C GLN A 252 -3.52 22.97 -8.44
N ILE A 253 -3.22 21.77 -7.93
CA ILE A 253 -3.99 20.56 -8.17
C ILE A 253 -4.50 20.07 -6.83
N GLU A 254 -5.78 19.73 -6.75
CA GLU A 254 -6.39 19.25 -5.53
C GLU A 254 -5.89 17.83 -5.20
N SER A 255 -5.69 17.56 -3.91
CA SER A 255 -5.43 16.20 -3.46
C SER A 255 -6.63 15.30 -3.75
N TYR A 256 -6.36 14.05 -4.14
CA TYR A 256 -7.44 13.08 -4.32
C TYR A 256 -8.25 12.91 -3.04
N LYS A 257 -9.54 13.12 -3.14
CA LYS A 257 -10.48 12.98 -2.02
C LYS A 257 -10.92 11.53 -1.93
N VAL A 258 -10.25 10.77 -1.07
CA VAL A 258 -10.62 9.36 -0.83
C VAL A 258 -12.08 9.29 -0.37
N PRO A 259 -12.98 8.62 -1.12
CA PRO A 259 -14.40 8.57 -0.78
C PRO A 259 -14.62 7.84 0.54
N LYS A 260 -15.67 8.21 1.27
CA LYS A 260 -16.13 7.50 2.47
C LYS A 260 -17.06 6.35 2.06
N LEU A 261 -16.80 5.14 2.57
CA LEU A 261 -17.60 3.92 2.30
C LEU A 261 -18.84 3.83 3.16
#